data_b66273d572231f4a4c86cf46e3f38fe6
#
_entry.id   b66273d572231f4a4c86cf46e3f38fe6
#
_cell.length_a   1.000
_cell.length_b   1.000
_cell.length_c   1.000
_cell.angle_alpha   90.00
_cell.angle_beta   90.00
_cell.angle_gamma   90.00
#
_symmetry.space_group_name_H-M   'P 1'
#
loop_
_entity.id
_entity.type
_entity.pdbx_description
1 polymer ?
#
loop_
_entity_poly.entity_id
_entity_poly.type
_entity_poly.pdbx_seq_one_letter_code
_entity_poly.pdbx_strand_id
1 'polypeptide(L)'
;MWYKSRSTGFLNARRAPLKKTENILVFYQKLPLYNPQFEQGKPYKRSLTNNGDSPNYGKFVRTTGGSEDGLRFPGNVLTFPTVQRTVHPTQKPVALCEYFIKTYTRPGELVADICAGSGTTAVAALNTGRRFLCFETVPAYYAAASERIRVAGAAVEAGEKGV
;
A
#
# COMPACT_ATOMS: atom_id res chain seq x y z
N MET A 1 -1.00 -3.76 8.00
CA MET A 1 -2.45 -4.11 8.06
C MET A 1 -3.23 -3.06 7.33
N TRP A 2 -4.16 -3.44 6.46
CA TRP A 2 -5.09 -2.49 5.81
C TRP A 2 -6.42 -2.45 6.56
N TYR A 3 -6.79 -1.27 7.04
CA TYR A 3 -8.09 -1.00 7.63
C TYR A 3 -9.07 -0.55 6.54
N LYS A 4 -10.18 -1.27 6.40
CA LYS A 4 -11.18 -1.05 5.35
C LYS A 4 -12.27 -0.10 5.82
N SER A 5 -12.73 0.78 4.93
CA SER A 5 -13.87 1.66 5.20
C SER A 5 -15.18 0.90 5.45
N ARG A 6 -15.31 -0.30 4.86
CA ARG A 6 -16.49 -1.18 5.03
C ARG A 6 -16.08 -2.53 5.59
N SER A 7 -16.88 -3.05 6.50
CA SER A 7 -16.75 -4.41 7.02
C SER A 7 -17.18 -5.42 5.95
N THR A 8 -16.59 -6.62 6.00
CA THR A 8 -16.92 -7.75 5.12
C THR A 8 -17.21 -9.00 5.98
N GLY A 9 -17.77 -10.05 5.37
CA GLY A 9 -18.05 -11.31 6.05
C GLY A 9 -19.46 -11.40 6.65
N PHE A 10 -20.41 -10.65 6.12
CA PHE A 10 -21.81 -10.59 6.59
C PHE A 10 -22.51 -11.95 6.65
N LEU A 11 -22.20 -12.86 5.73
CA LEU A 11 -22.76 -14.21 5.71
C LEU A 11 -22.44 -15.02 6.98
N ASN A 12 -21.32 -14.67 7.63
CA ASN A 12 -20.87 -15.32 8.87
C ASN A 12 -21.07 -14.46 10.12
N ALA A 13 -21.81 -13.37 10.04
CA ALA A 13 -21.94 -12.39 11.13
C ALA A 13 -22.50 -12.97 12.45
N ARG A 14 -23.27 -14.06 12.36
CA ARG A 14 -23.78 -14.79 13.54
C ARG A 14 -22.79 -15.79 14.15
N ARG A 15 -21.64 -16.05 13.49
CA ARG A 15 -20.66 -17.06 13.88
C ARG A 15 -19.28 -16.49 14.14
N ALA A 16 -18.98 -15.31 13.58
CA ALA A 16 -17.69 -14.65 13.71
C ALA A 16 -17.82 -13.14 13.56
N PRO A 17 -16.92 -12.34 14.16
CA PRO A 17 -16.88 -10.91 13.98
C PRO A 17 -16.71 -10.52 12.51
N LEU A 18 -17.30 -9.40 12.11
CA LEU A 18 -17.11 -8.82 10.77
C LEU A 18 -15.65 -8.40 10.59
N LYS A 19 -15.12 -8.69 9.40
CA LYS A 19 -13.73 -8.37 9.06
C LYS A 19 -13.61 -6.93 8.62
N LYS A 20 -12.89 -6.11 9.37
CA LYS A 20 -12.56 -4.71 9.07
C LYS A 20 -11.14 -4.51 8.60
N THR A 21 -10.30 -5.51 8.74
CA THR A 21 -8.89 -5.44 8.37
C THR A 21 -8.50 -6.58 7.45
N GLU A 22 -7.44 -6.34 6.67
CA GLU A 22 -6.71 -7.40 5.97
C GLU A 22 -5.23 -7.29 6.34
N ASN A 23 -4.61 -8.45 6.61
CA ASN A 23 -3.18 -8.50 6.86
C ASN A 23 -2.43 -8.43 5.53
N ILE A 24 -1.36 -7.65 5.52
CA ILE A 24 -0.42 -7.58 4.41
C ILE A 24 0.92 -8.04 4.97
N LEU A 25 1.44 -9.11 4.41
CA LEU A 25 2.69 -9.72 4.83
C LEU A 25 3.77 -9.36 3.82
N VAL A 26 4.94 -8.98 4.31
CA VAL A 26 6.11 -8.67 3.49
C VAL A 26 7.15 -9.74 3.75
N PHE A 27 7.48 -10.52 2.72
CA PHE A 27 8.50 -11.56 2.78
C PHE A 27 9.72 -11.13 2.00
N TYR A 28 10.91 -11.40 2.52
CA TYR A 28 12.16 -11.11 1.85
C TYR A 28 13.28 -12.07 2.31
N GLN A 29 14.21 -12.32 1.44
CA GLN A 29 15.40 -13.11 1.75
C GLN A 29 16.51 -12.24 2.35
N LYS A 30 16.65 -11.01 1.85
CA LYS A 30 17.56 -9.98 2.33
C LYS A 30 16.77 -8.71 2.58
N LEU A 31 17.22 -7.87 3.50
CA LEU A 31 16.55 -6.61 3.80
C LEU A 31 16.27 -5.83 2.50
N PRO A 32 14.99 -5.57 2.19
CA PRO A 32 14.62 -4.90 0.94
C PRO A 32 14.91 -3.39 1.02
N LEU A 33 14.84 -2.74 -0.14
CA LEU A 33 14.67 -1.30 -0.18
C LEU A 33 13.46 -0.92 0.68
N TYR A 34 13.59 0.13 1.46
CA TYR A 34 12.48 0.71 2.22
C TYR A 34 12.46 2.22 2.04
N ASN A 35 11.46 2.71 1.31
CA ASN A 35 11.18 4.14 1.14
C ASN A 35 9.95 4.49 1.99
N PRO A 36 10.11 5.07 3.17
CA PRO A 36 8.97 5.41 4.02
C PRO A 36 8.07 6.42 3.32
N GLN A 37 6.77 6.10 3.25
CA GLN A 37 5.75 7.02 2.76
C GLN A 37 5.29 7.89 3.93
N PHE A 38 5.97 9.02 4.15
CA PHE A 38 5.73 9.89 5.30
C PHE A 38 4.30 10.42 5.33
N GLU A 39 3.76 10.54 6.54
CA GLU A 39 2.45 11.12 6.80
C GLU A 39 2.62 12.56 7.29
N GLN A 40 1.77 13.47 6.79
CA GLN A 40 1.75 14.86 7.24
C GLN A 40 0.95 14.97 8.55
N GLY A 41 1.59 15.44 9.59
CA GLY A 41 0.99 15.77 10.88
C GLY A 41 1.30 17.21 11.29
N LYS A 42 0.86 17.59 12.47
CA LYS A 42 1.25 18.90 13.05
C LYS A 42 2.72 18.86 13.45
N PRO A 43 3.48 19.93 13.20
CA PRO A 43 4.84 20.08 13.72
C PRO A 43 4.89 19.86 15.23
N TYR A 44 5.95 19.24 15.72
CA TYR A 44 6.13 19.05 17.15
C TYR A 44 7.61 19.07 17.53
N LYS A 45 7.90 19.57 18.72
CA LYS A 45 9.21 19.47 19.35
C LYS A 45 9.12 18.47 20.49
N ARG A 46 10.07 17.58 20.57
CA ARG A 46 10.19 16.62 21.68
C ARG A 46 11.39 17.01 22.54
N SER A 47 11.14 17.38 23.77
CA SER A 47 12.21 17.50 24.77
C SER A 47 12.66 16.11 25.17
N LEU A 48 13.97 15.89 25.15
CA LEU A 48 14.57 14.64 25.60
C LEU A 48 15.22 14.85 26.94
N THR A 49 14.81 14.08 27.89
CA THR A 49 15.28 14.23 29.24
C THR A 49 16.46 13.33 29.62
N ASN A 50 16.64 12.17 28.97
CA ASN A 50 17.79 11.27 29.29
C ASN A 50 18.00 10.18 28.23
N ASN A 51 19.24 9.65 28.18
CA ASN A 51 19.53 8.37 27.54
C ASN A 51 18.71 7.27 28.20
N GLY A 52 18.24 6.33 27.43
CA GLY A 52 17.43 5.23 27.92
C GLY A 52 18.27 3.97 28.15
N ASP A 53 17.86 3.21 29.15
CA ASP A 53 18.23 1.81 29.33
C ASP A 53 16.94 1.03 29.58
N SER A 54 16.76 -0.05 28.86
CA SER A 54 15.52 -0.84 28.94
C SER A 54 15.83 -2.32 28.79
N PRO A 55 15.20 -3.20 29.57
CA PRO A 55 15.36 -4.65 29.43
C PRO A 55 15.07 -5.15 28.01
N ASN A 56 14.20 -4.47 27.26
CA ASN A 56 13.79 -4.87 25.93
C ASN A 56 14.69 -4.32 24.82
N TYR A 57 15.29 -3.13 25.02
CA TYR A 57 16.04 -2.44 23.97
C TYR A 57 17.51 -2.18 24.34
N GLY A 58 17.92 -2.56 25.54
CA GLY A 58 19.26 -2.28 26.06
C GLY A 58 19.53 -0.78 26.22
N LYS A 59 20.79 -0.41 26.20
CA LYS A 59 21.23 0.99 26.25
C LYS A 59 21.03 1.66 24.90
N PHE A 60 20.35 2.80 24.89
CA PHE A 60 20.16 3.59 23.68
C PHE A 60 20.33 5.08 23.96
N VAL A 61 20.93 5.76 22.98
CA VAL A 61 21.07 7.21 22.99
C VAL A 61 19.79 7.81 22.40
N ARG A 62 19.10 8.63 23.17
CA ARG A 62 17.99 9.41 22.63
C ARG A 62 18.54 10.61 21.87
N THR A 63 18.37 10.62 20.58
CA THR A 63 18.63 11.82 19.77
C THR A 63 17.49 12.82 19.97
N THR A 64 17.81 14.12 19.86
CA THR A 64 16.78 15.17 19.84
C THR A 64 15.74 14.81 18.80
N GLY A 65 14.50 14.68 19.26
CA GLY A 65 13.39 14.27 18.39
C GLY A 65 12.42 15.41 18.22
N GLY A 66 11.77 15.39 17.08
CA GLY A 66 10.75 16.34 16.69
C GLY A 66 10.60 16.28 15.19
N SER A 67 9.63 16.96 14.68
CA SER A 67 9.40 17.16 13.25
C SER A 67 8.94 18.60 13.08
N GLU A 68 9.85 19.45 12.62
CA GLU A 68 9.56 20.87 12.39
C GLU A 68 8.67 21.07 11.14
N ASP A 69 8.75 20.15 10.19
CA ASP A 69 7.91 20.07 9.01
C ASP A 69 6.62 19.27 9.22
N GLY A 70 6.48 18.61 10.37
CA GLY A 70 5.34 17.75 10.70
C GLY A 70 5.37 16.37 10.05
N LEU A 71 6.40 15.98 9.32
CA LEU A 71 6.51 14.66 8.71
C LEU A 71 6.68 13.58 9.77
N ARG A 72 5.98 12.47 9.60
CA ARG A 72 6.02 11.31 10.50
C ARG A 72 6.21 10.04 9.70
N PHE A 73 6.99 9.12 10.25
CA PHE A 73 7.07 7.77 9.72
C PHE A 73 5.69 7.11 9.72
N PRO A 74 5.36 6.36 8.66
CA PRO A 74 4.06 5.72 8.55
C PRO A 74 3.85 4.67 9.64
N GLY A 75 2.61 4.54 10.10
CA GLY A 75 2.20 3.47 10.99
C GLY A 75 2.04 2.14 10.24
N ASN A 76 1.89 1.04 11.00
CA ASN A 76 1.66 -0.29 10.43
C ASN A 76 0.17 -0.57 10.13
N VAL A 77 -0.71 0.37 10.43
CA VAL A 77 -2.14 0.33 10.07
C VAL A 77 -2.40 1.39 9.02
N LEU A 78 -2.72 0.95 7.81
CA LEU A 78 -2.98 1.81 6.66
C LEU A 78 -4.48 1.91 6.43
N THR A 79 -4.99 3.09 6.18
CA THR A 79 -6.40 3.33 5.90
C THR A 79 -6.57 3.75 4.44
N PHE A 80 -7.16 2.85 3.65
CA PHE A 80 -7.55 3.13 2.27
C PHE A 80 -9.02 2.75 2.08
N PRO A 81 -9.81 3.57 1.38
CA PRO A 81 -11.20 3.23 1.10
C PRO A 81 -11.29 1.98 0.22
N THR A 82 -12.30 1.16 0.47
CA THR A 82 -12.62 0.02 -0.39
C THR A 82 -13.19 0.50 -1.71
N VAL A 83 -12.92 -0.24 -2.79
CA VAL A 83 -13.48 0.04 -4.11
C VAL A 83 -14.99 -0.19 -4.11
N GLN A 84 -15.75 0.75 -4.65
CA GLN A 84 -17.23 0.69 -4.67
C GLN A 84 -17.77 -0.12 -5.86
N ARG A 85 -17.25 0.18 -7.05
CA ARG A 85 -17.62 -0.51 -8.29
C ARG A 85 -16.44 -1.35 -8.72
N THR A 86 -16.56 -2.66 -8.57
CA THR A 86 -15.46 -3.59 -8.81
C THR A 86 -15.73 -4.39 -10.08
N VAL A 87 -14.70 -4.65 -10.85
CA VAL A 87 -14.70 -5.61 -11.97
C VAL A 87 -14.25 -7.00 -11.53
N HIS A 88 -13.76 -7.11 -10.29
CA HIS A 88 -13.35 -8.38 -9.67
C HIS A 88 -13.77 -8.39 -8.20
N PRO A 89 -14.30 -9.52 -7.66
CA PRO A 89 -14.86 -9.58 -6.30
C PRO A 89 -13.89 -9.16 -5.18
N THR A 90 -12.61 -9.39 -5.37
CA THR A 90 -11.56 -9.08 -4.38
C THR A 90 -10.66 -7.92 -4.80
N GLN A 91 -11.15 -7.05 -5.67
CA GLN A 91 -10.37 -5.91 -6.17
C GLN A 91 -9.87 -5.03 -5.03
N LYS A 92 -8.58 -4.73 -5.06
CA LYS A 92 -7.92 -3.84 -4.09
C LYS A 92 -7.94 -2.39 -4.58
N PRO A 93 -7.88 -1.41 -3.66
CA PRO A 93 -7.68 0.00 -4.05
C PRO A 93 -6.33 0.20 -4.75
N VAL A 94 -6.32 0.98 -5.82
CA VAL A 94 -5.07 1.31 -6.55
C VAL A 94 -4.07 2.00 -5.61
N ALA A 95 -4.54 2.96 -4.80
CA ALA A 95 -3.70 3.69 -3.84
C ALA A 95 -3.02 2.78 -2.80
N LEU A 96 -3.64 1.66 -2.40
CA LEU A 96 -3.02 0.67 -1.53
C LEU A 96 -1.84 -0.01 -2.22
N CYS A 97 -1.99 -0.41 -3.49
CA CYS A 97 -0.92 -1.02 -4.27
C CYS A 97 0.21 -0.01 -4.55
N GLU A 98 -0.13 1.23 -4.90
CA GLU A 98 0.85 2.31 -5.11
C GLU A 98 1.69 2.56 -3.86
N TYR A 99 1.07 2.54 -2.67
CA TYR A 99 1.79 2.69 -1.41
C TYR A 99 2.90 1.64 -1.28
N PHE A 100 2.59 0.35 -1.48
CA PHE A 100 3.57 -0.72 -1.36
C PHE A 100 4.61 -0.69 -2.48
N ILE A 101 4.20 -0.39 -3.71
CA ILE A 101 5.11 -0.24 -4.84
C ILE A 101 6.13 0.88 -4.57
N LYS A 102 5.69 2.05 -4.14
CA LYS A 102 6.58 3.16 -3.77
C LYS A 102 7.48 2.82 -2.59
N THR A 103 6.97 2.08 -1.62
CA THR A 103 7.71 1.71 -0.41
C THR A 103 8.88 0.76 -0.72
N TYR A 104 8.69 -0.21 -1.62
CA TYR A 104 9.64 -1.30 -1.81
C TYR A 104 10.32 -1.32 -3.17
N THR A 105 10.04 -0.35 -4.04
CA THR A 105 10.66 -0.28 -5.38
C THR A 105 11.08 1.14 -5.75
N ARG A 106 12.01 1.23 -6.72
CA ARG A 106 12.38 2.47 -7.40
C ARG A 106 11.60 2.62 -8.71
N PRO A 107 11.41 3.86 -9.22
CA PRO A 107 10.93 4.08 -10.59
C PRO A 107 11.72 3.23 -11.60
N GLY A 108 11.03 2.69 -12.60
CA GLY A 108 11.60 1.80 -13.64
C GLY A 108 11.79 0.34 -13.24
N GLU A 109 11.69 -0.02 -11.96
CA GLU A 109 11.78 -1.42 -11.54
C GLU A 109 10.53 -2.23 -11.95
N LEU A 110 10.67 -3.55 -11.99
CA LEU A 110 9.61 -4.48 -12.37
C LEU A 110 8.79 -4.91 -11.14
N VAL A 111 7.48 -4.78 -11.24
CA VAL A 111 6.50 -5.30 -10.28
C VAL A 111 5.78 -6.48 -10.93
N ALA A 112 5.75 -7.62 -10.26
CA ALA A 112 5.08 -8.82 -10.75
C ALA A 112 3.83 -9.16 -9.89
N ASP A 113 2.75 -9.58 -10.56
CA ASP A 113 1.53 -10.08 -9.93
C ASP A 113 1.06 -11.34 -10.63
N ILE A 114 1.14 -12.47 -9.95
CA ILE A 114 0.80 -13.79 -10.50
C ILE A 114 -0.70 -14.10 -10.44
N CYS A 115 -1.50 -13.24 -9.81
CA CYS A 115 -2.94 -13.39 -9.63
C CYS A 115 -3.64 -12.03 -9.82
N ALA A 116 -3.46 -11.41 -10.98
CA ALA A 116 -3.75 -10.00 -11.22
C ALA A 116 -5.23 -9.61 -11.07
N GLY A 117 -6.15 -10.56 -11.29
CA GLY A 117 -7.59 -10.31 -11.19
C GLY A 117 -8.02 -9.11 -12.03
N SER A 118 -8.31 -8.00 -11.36
CA SER A 118 -8.70 -6.74 -12.01
C SER A 118 -7.54 -5.90 -12.57
N GLY A 119 -6.28 -6.36 -12.49
CA GLY A 119 -5.09 -5.62 -12.93
C GLY A 119 -4.72 -4.41 -12.07
N THR A 120 -5.17 -4.35 -10.83
CA THR A 120 -4.91 -3.20 -9.94
C THR A 120 -3.42 -2.95 -9.73
N THR A 121 -2.62 -4.01 -9.59
CA THR A 121 -1.16 -3.90 -9.43
C THR A 121 -0.50 -3.28 -10.67
N ALA A 122 -0.94 -3.65 -11.87
CA ALA A 122 -0.43 -3.08 -13.12
C ALA A 122 -0.76 -1.59 -13.25
N VAL A 123 -2.01 -1.21 -12.95
CA VAL A 123 -2.43 0.20 -12.93
C VAL A 123 -1.58 1.00 -11.93
N ALA A 124 -1.39 0.48 -10.71
CA ALA A 124 -0.57 1.13 -9.70
C ALA A 124 0.91 1.24 -10.11
N ALA A 125 1.44 0.24 -10.82
CA ALA A 125 2.80 0.28 -11.36
C ALA A 125 2.95 1.39 -12.42
N LEU A 126 2.00 1.49 -13.36
CA LEU A 126 1.97 2.57 -14.36
C LEU A 126 1.93 3.94 -13.68
N ASN A 127 0.99 4.18 -12.77
CA ASN A 127 0.83 5.45 -12.06
C ASN A 127 2.07 5.87 -11.29
N THR A 128 2.92 4.92 -10.94
CA THR A 128 4.13 5.16 -10.13
C THR A 128 5.42 5.07 -10.96
N GLY A 129 5.34 4.92 -12.27
CA GLY A 129 6.48 4.84 -13.17
C GLY A 129 7.28 3.54 -13.04
N ARG A 130 6.61 2.43 -12.72
CA ARG A 130 7.21 1.09 -12.66
C ARG A 130 6.75 0.27 -13.85
N ARG A 131 7.57 -0.71 -14.24
CA ARG A 131 7.18 -1.75 -15.19
C ARG A 131 6.35 -2.80 -14.46
N PHE A 132 5.52 -3.53 -15.17
CA PHE A 132 4.72 -4.60 -14.59
C PHE A 132 4.76 -5.88 -15.43
N LEU A 133 4.53 -7.00 -14.77
CA LEU A 133 4.28 -8.31 -15.36
C LEU A 133 3.16 -8.97 -14.57
N CYS A 134 2.02 -9.18 -15.21
CA CYS A 134 0.82 -9.66 -14.55
C CYS A 134 0.27 -10.89 -15.26
N PHE A 135 -0.28 -11.83 -14.47
CA PHE A 135 -0.90 -13.06 -14.98
C PHE A 135 -2.33 -13.17 -14.46
N GLU A 136 -3.25 -13.55 -15.32
CA GLU A 136 -4.63 -13.84 -14.99
C GLU A 136 -5.13 -15.00 -15.87
N THR A 137 -5.72 -16.01 -15.24
CA THR A 137 -6.16 -17.23 -15.94
C THR A 137 -7.60 -17.17 -16.40
N VAL A 138 -8.43 -16.31 -15.78
CA VAL A 138 -9.85 -16.18 -16.14
C VAL A 138 -10.00 -15.17 -17.28
N PRO A 139 -10.44 -15.61 -18.49
CA PRO A 139 -10.48 -14.72 -19.66
C PRO A 139 -11.28 -13.43 -19.45
N ALA A 140 -12.39 -13.48 -18.73
CA ALA A 140 -13.21 -12.31 -18.45
C ALA A 140 -12.48 -11.27 -17.56
N TYR A 141 -11.73 -11.74 -16.55
CA TYR A 141 -10.92 -10.86 -15.71
C TYR A 141 -9.70 -10.34 -16.44
N TYR A 142 -9.07 -11.17 -17.27
CA TYR A 142 -7.98 -10.75 -18.14
C TYR A 142 -8.40 -9.61 -19.08
N ALA A 143 -9.56 -9.75 -19.76
CA ALA A 143 -10.09 -8.72 -20.64
C ALA A 143 -10.38 -7.40 -19.88
N ALA A 144 -11.03 -7.49 -18.71
CA ALA A 144 -11.31 -6.33 -17.87
C ALA A 144 -10.04 -5.66 -17.34
N ALA A 145 -9.04 -6.44 -16.93
CA ALA A 145 -7.75 -5.93 -16.51
C ALA A 145 -7.00 -5.24 -17.65
N SER A 146 -6.98 -5.85 -18.85
CA SER A 146 -6.32 -5.28 -20.03
C SER A 146 -6.91 -3.93 -20.41
N GLU A 147 -8.23 -3.78 -20.37
CA GLU A 147 -8.88 -2.49 -20.65
C GLU A 147 -8.56 -1.45 -19.59
N ARG A 148 -8.56 -1.80 -18.31
CA ARG A 148 -8.16 -0.89 -17.24
C ARG A 148 -6.71 -0.42 -17.36
N ILE A 149 -5.82 -1.33 -17.73
CA ILE A 149 -4.39 -1.02 -17.93
C ILE A 149 -4.23 -0.09 -19.15
N ARG A 150 -4.95 -0.35 -20.24
CA ARG A 150 -4.92 0.49 -21.44
C ARG A 150 -5.38 1.93 -21.13
N VAL A 151 -6.48 2.07 -20.40
CA VAL A 151 -7.00 3.39 -19.99
C VAL A 151 -6.01 4.11 -19.07
N ALA A 152 -5.44 3.42 -18.09
CA ALA A 152 -4.45 4.00 -17.18
C ALA A 152 -3.16 4.42 -17.91
N GLY A 153 -2.70 3.61 -18.88
CA GLY A 153 -1.53 3.94 -19.70
C GLY A 153 -1.73 5.21 -20.52
N ALA A 154 -2.87 5.34 -21.19
CA ALA A 154 -3.22 6.54 -21.94
C ALA A 154 -3.28 7.79 -21.03
N ALA A 155 -3.83 7.68 -19.83
CA ALA A 155 -3.88 8.79 -18.87
C ALA A 155 -2.47 9.21 -18.39
N VAL A 156 -1.59 8.24 -18.14
CA VAL A 156 -0.20 8.52 -17.77
C VAL A 156 0.56 9.22 -18.90
N GLU A 157 0.39 8.79 -20.15
CA GLU A 157 0.98 9.43 -21.33
C GLU A 157 0.46 10.86 -21.54
N ALA A 158 -0.82 11.11 -21.22
CA ALA A 158 -1.42 12.45 -21.26
C ALA A 158 -0.98 13.36 -20.08
N GLY A 159 -0.20 12.85 -19.13
CA GLY A 159 0.21 13.59 -17.93
C GLY A 159 -0.84 13.61 -16.82
N GLU A 160 -1.92 12.83 -16.94
CA GLU A 160 -2.97 12.68 -15.95
C GLU A 160 -2.67 11.48 -15.03
N LYS A 161 -3.02 11.60 -13.75
CA LYS A 161 -2.94 10.41 -12.87
C LYS A 161 -4.09 9.45 -13.24
N GLY A 162 -3.76 8.22 -13.54
CA GLY A 162 -4.75 7.17 -13.82
C GLY A 162 -5.70 6.97 -12.62
N VAL A 163 -6.96 6.78 -12.93
CA VAL A 163 -8.08 6.62 -11.97
C VAL A 163 -8.12 5.22 -11.36
#